data_31a1c0c84145de062e075b328c5347c9
#
_entry.id   31a1c0c84145de062e075b328c5347c9
#
_cell.length_a   1.000
_cell.length_b   1.000
_cell.length_c   1.000
_cell.angle_alpha   90.00
_cell.angle_beta   90.00
_cell.angle_gamma   90.00
#
_symmetry.space_group_name_H-M   'P 1'
#
loop_
_entity.id
_entity.type
_entity.pdbx_description
1 polymer ?
#
loop_
_entity_poly.entity_id
_entity_poly.type
_entity_poly.pdbx_seq_one_letter_code
_entity_poly.pdbx_strand_id
1 'polypeptide(L)'
;MKVIVVGAGFTGEQLARVLVAEGDDVRLVERDHDKARHAANMLDCTVLEGCGNDHLTLREAGVGSADALVALTESDEMNIVSSMLAKSLNAKIKTLARVRNSSHYIGASFNVDVVFNPDGEAENAVMRALEHGAAGRVIDVSRGYCLTELEVAEGDSFDGMAVVDVARHPDWKALIAYVDRDERSLLPCGSTVLAHGDRIGVLAKESDLDSLVKFAHLPTKKKYRHVVIFGADHVGKLVAARMHRMFCNRVSIVDWDGARCRQAKQDLRNVQVLYGDMMDEELIREERLDEADALVAASGNYDRNLIVASYLKSLGVAKVIALTSSSKFNDVASRLGIDVAVPMRGTVVDAVLSRLRGQNVLEVHTVCRQRFEVVKCVVSEKSPFAGKAVQEIASSGEWLLLLRESGKKTEIPHGSTVLESGDSVTLVMRSTDKRILESFCGKA
;
A
#
# COMPACT_ATOMS: atom_id res chain seq x y z
N MET A 1 -20.68 -8.76 5.15
CA MET A 1 -20.31 -8.75 6.59
C MET A 1 -20.96 -7.57 7.29
N LYS A 2 -21.13 -7.63 8.62
CA LYS A 2 -21.51 -6.47 9.43
C LYS A 2 -20.26 -5.88 10.09
N VAL A 3 -19.86 -4.69 9.70
CA VAL A 3 -18.61 -4.07 10.13
C VAL A 3 -18.87 -2.75 10.85
N ILE A 4 -18.32 -2.60 12.06
CA ILE A 4 -18.31 -1.34 12.78
C ILE A 4 -16.96 -0.68 12.55
N VAL A 5 -16.97 0.57 12.08
CA VAL A 5 -15.78 1.41 11.93
C VAL A 5 -15.83 2.51 12.98
N VAL A 6 -14.82 2.62 13.82
CA VAL A 6 -14.71 3.67 14.84
C VAL A 6 -13.74 4.74 14.37
N GLY A 7 -14.24 5.97 14.17
CA GLY A 7 -13.54 7.13 13.65
C GLY A 7 -13.92 7.42 12.20
N ALA A 8 -14.62 8.55 11.97
CA ALA A 8 -14.93 9.09 10.65
C ALA A 8 -13.86 10.09 10.18
N GLY A 9 -12.62 9.89 10.58
CA GLY A 9 -11.50 10.52 9.91
C GLY A 9 -11.37 9.99 8.50
N PHE A 10 -10.52 10.62 7.70
CA PHE A 10 -10.39 10.30 6.27
C PHE A 10 -10.15 8.81 5.96
N THR A 11 -9.36 8.11 6.79
CA THR A 11 -9.09 6.66 6.61
C THR A 11 -10.33 5.82 6.90
N GLY A 12 -11.08 6.18 7.96
CA GLY A 12 -12.32 5.49 8.31
C GLY A 12 -13.40 5.68 7.25
N GLU A 13 -13.55 6.89 6.71
CA GLU A 13 -14.48 7.17 5.61
C GLU A 13 -14.08 6.38 4.33
N GLN A 14 -12.80 6.33 4.01
CA GLN A 14 -12.32 5.58 2.84
C GLN A 14 -12.57 4.08 3.00
N LEU A 15 -12.29 3.52 4.17
CA LEU A 15 -12.59 2.13 4.48
C LEU A 15 -14.08 1.86 4.39
N ALA A 16 -14.91 2.69 5.02
CA ALA A 16 -16.37 2.56 4.97
C ALA A 16 -16.88 2.59 3.52
N ARG A 17 -16.37 3.51 2.69
CA ARG A 17 -16.73 3.61 1.27
C ARG A 17 -16.41 2.33 0.49
N VAL A 18 -15.24 1.73 0.73
CA VAL A 18 -14.85 0.48 0.07
C VAL A 18 -15.77 -0.66 0.51
N LEU A 19 -15.99 -0.83 1.81
CA LEU A 19 -16.84 -1.88 2.36
C LEU A 19 -18.30 -1.76 1.89
N VAL A 20 -18.84 -0.53 1.85
CA VAL A 20 -20.19 -0.26 1.30
C VAL A 20 -20.27 -0.63 -0.18
N ALA A 21 -19.28 -0.25 -0.99
CA ALA A 21 -19.22 -0.61 -2.41
C ALA A 21 -19.13 -2.13 -2.62
N GLU A 22 -18.57 -2.86 -1.64
CA GLU A 22 -18.52 -4.30 -1.61
C GLU A 22 -19.83 -4.98 -1.12
N GLY A 23 -20.84 -4.19 -0.73
CA GLY A 23 -22.12 -4.68 -0.25
C GLY A 23 -22.13 -5.12 1.22
N ASP A 24 -21.17 -4.64 2.03
CA ASP A 24 -21.15 -4.88 3.47
C ASP A 24 -22.09 -3.93 4.23
N ASP A 25 -22.67 -4.41 5.35
CA ASP A 25 -23.43 -3.61 6.30
C ASP A 25 -22.44 -2.84 7.19
N VAL A 26 -22.23 -1.57 6.89
CA VAL A 26 -21.25 -0.72 7.59
C VAL A 26 -21.93 0.21 8.55
N ARG A 27 -21.42 0.29 9.78
CA ARG A 27 -21.82 1.27 10.80
C ARG A 27 -20.60 2.06 11.24
N LEU A 28 -20.65 3.37 11.02
CA LEU A 28 -19.56 4.28 11.33
C LEU A 28 -19.87 5.03 12.64
N VAL A 29 -18.95 4.98 13.60
CA VAL A 29 -19.07 5.68 14.90
C VAL A 29 -18.08 6.83 14.92
N GLU A 30 -18.56 8.05 15.14
CA GLU A 30 -17.74 9.27 15.23
C GLU A 30 -18.24 10.16 16.36
N ARG A 31 -17.32 10.68 17.17
CA ARG A 31 -17.65 11.57 18.30
C ARG A 31 -17.85 13.04 17.90
N ASP A 32 -17.20 13.45 16.82
CA ASP A 32 -17.26 14.81 16.32
C ASP A 32 -18.52 14.98 15.47
N HIS A 33 -19.40 15.91 15.87
CA HIS A 33 -20.67 16.15 15.22
C HIS A 33 -20.54 16.51 13.73
N ASP A 34 -19.58 17.39 13.40
CA ASP A 34 -19.41 17.87 12.02
C ASP A 34 -18.88 16.76 11.11
N LYS A 35 -17.93 15.95 11.60
CA LYS A 35 -17.42 14.78 10.88
C LYS A 35 -18.49 13.69 10.71
N ALA A 36 -19.26 13.41 11.75
CA ALA A 36 -20.36 12.46 11.68
C ALA A 36 -21.39 12.87 10.64
N ARG A 37 -21.80 14.14 10.66
CA ARG A 37 -22.74 14.73 9.69
C ARG A 37 -22.18 14.71 8.27
N HIS A 38 -20.88 15.03 8.09
CA HIS A 38 -20.22 14.95 6.79
C HIS A 38 -20.25 13.51 6.25
N ALA A 39 -19.85 12.54 7.06
CA ALA A 39 -19.82 11.13 6.68
C ALA A 39 -21.23 10.62 6.32
N ALA A 40 -22.27 11.00 7.09
CA ALA A 40 -23.66 10.61 6.82
C ALA A 40 -24.18 11.15 5.47
N ASN A 41 -23.68 12.31 5.02
CA ASN A 41 -24.04 12.89 3.72
C ASN A 41 -23.26 12.26 2.55
N MET A 42 -22.10 11.68 2.81
CA MET A 42 -21.17 11.20 1.77
C MET A 42 -21.16 9.69 1.57
N LEU A 43 -21.67 8.94 2.55
CA LEU A 43 -21.60 7.48 2.58
C LEU A 43 -23.02 6.89 2.69
N ASP A 44 -23.25 5.81 1.94
CA ASP A 44 -24.49 5.02 2.05
C ASP A 44 -24.36 3.97 3.18
N CYS A 45 -24.19 4.47 4.43
CA CYS A 45 -24.09 3.62 5.60
C CYS A 45 -24.70 4.32 6.83
N THR A 46 -24.94 3.55 7.90
CA THR A 46 -25.42 4.11 9.16
C THR A 46 -24.27 4.80 9.88
N VAL A 47 -24.42 6.11 10.17
CA VAL A 47 -23.46 6.87 10.96
C VAL A 47 -24.07 7.20 12.32
N LEU A 48 -23.34 6.90 13.38
CA LEU A 48 -23.71 7.13 14.78
C LEU A 48 -22.77 8.17 15.38
N GLU A 49 -23.35 9.23 15.92
CA GLU A 49 -22.60 10.19 16.71
C GLU A 49 -22.38 9.63 18.12
N GLY A 50 -21.12 9.41 18.49
CA GLY A 50 -20.78 8.86 19.81
C GLY A 50 -19.33 8.43 19.92
N CYS A 51 -18.96 7.97 21.11
CA CYS A 51 -17.60 7.53 21.41
C CYS A 51 -17.47 6.01 21.29
N GLY A 52 -16.43 5.56 20.56
CA GLY A 52 -16.15 4.13 20.40
C GLY A 52 -15.78 3.38 21.70
N ASN A 53 -15.43 4.11 22.76
CA ASN A 53 -15.18 3.53 24.08
C ASN A 53 -16.42 3.58 25.01
N ASP A 54 -17.59 3.94 24.49
CA ASP A 54 -18.84 3.89 25.21
C ASP A 54 -19.65 2.64 24.84
N HIS A 55 -20.06 1.89 25.85
CA HIS A 55 -20.76 0.62 25.64
C HIS A 55 -22.18 0.81 25.09
N LEU A 56 -22.84 1.94 25.35
CA LEU A 56 -24.17 2.24 24.79
C LEU A 56 -24.05 2.53 23.30
N THR A 57 -23.10 3.35 22.93
CA THR A 57 -22.79 3.65 21.51
C THR A 57 -22.45 2.37 20.73
N LEU A 58 -21.61 1.48 21.27
CA LEU A 58 -21.27 0.22 20.59
C LEU A 58 -22.48 -0.74 20.51
N ARG A 59 -23.38 -0.76 21.49
CA ARG A 59 -24.61 -1.53 21.41
C ARG A 59 -25.57 -0.99 20.36
N GLU A 60 -25.73 0.32 20.27
CA GLU A 60 -26.50 0.99 19.22
C GLU A 60 -25.89 0.70 17.83
N ALA A 61 -24.55 0.71 17.73
CA ALA A 61 -23.85 0.27 16.55
C ALA A 61 -24.02 -1.24 16.23
N GLY A 62 -24.68 -2.00 17.09
CA GLY A 62 -25.00 -3.41 16.86
C GLY A 62 -23.85 -4.37 17.09
N VAL A 63 -22.93 -4.06 18.00
CA VAL A 63 -21.74 -4.86 18.31
C VAL A 63 -22.05 -6.33 18.60
N GLY A 64 -23.20 -6.63 19.21
CA GLY A 64 -23.61 -8.00 19.56
C GLY A 64 -23.81 -8.94 18.37
N SER A 65 -24.04 -8.39 17.15
CA SER A 65 -24.22 -9.14 15.91
C SER A 65 -23.21 -8.77 14.82
N ALA A 66 -22.25 -7.89 15.12
CA ALA A 66 -21.23 -7.47 14.18
C ALA A 66 -20.16 -8.58 14.02
N ASP A 67 -19.68 -8.74 12.78
CA ASP A 67 -18.59 -9.65 12.43
C ASP A 67 -17.22 -9.08 12.78
N ALA A 68 -17.07 -7.75 12.60
CA ALA A 68 -15.82 -7.05 12.87
C ALA A 68 -16.02 -5.63 13.42
N LEU A 69 -15.03 -5.18 14.21
CA LEU A 69 -14.84 -3.78 14.60
C LEU A 69 -13.44 -3.33 14.19
N VAL A 70 -13.35 -2.19 13.49
CA VAL A 70 -12.10 -1.58 13.06
C VAL A 70 -11.98 -0.20 13.70
N ALA A 71 -11.02 -0.02 14.58
CA ALA A 71 -10.77 1.24 15.30
C ALA A 71 -9.65 2.04 14.59
N LEU A 72 -9.99 3.20 14.03
CA LEU A 72 -9.15 4.06 13.17
C LEU A 72 -9.07 5.52 13.67
N THR A 73 -9.34 5.76 14.94
CA THR A 73 -9.21 7.10 15.50
C THR A 73 -7.75 7.57 15.57
N GLU A 74 -7.51 8.81 15.89
CA GLU A 74 -6.16 9.37 16.05
C GLU A 74 -5.48 8.94 17.37
N SER A 75 -6.23 8.43 18.36
CA SER A 75 -5.70 7.97 19.64
C SER A 75 -5.53 6.46 19.65
N ASP A 76 -4.29 6.00 19.89
CA ASP A 76 -3.96 4.59 20.05
C ASP A 76 -4.74 3.97 21.23
N GLU A 77 -4.87 4.71 22.34
CA GLU A 77 -5.61 4.28 23.53
C GLU A 77 -7.09 4.05 23.22
N MET A 78 -7.70 5.01 22.47
CA MET A 78 -9.09 4.90 22.06
C MET A 78 -9.31 3.67 21.19
N ASN A 79 -8.40 3.40 20.24
CA ASN A 79 -8.50 2.28 19.34
C ASN A 79 -8.41 0.95 20.09
N ILE A 80 -7.49 0.85 21.06
CA ILE A 80 -7.33 -0.33 21.92
C ILE A 80 -8.56 -0.53 22.79
N VAL A 81 -9.00 0.52 23.50
CA VAL A 81 -10.14 0.43 24.43
C VAL A 81 -11.44 0.09 23.69
N SER A 82 -11.70 0.70 22.54
CA SER A 82 -12.87 0.38 21.71
C SER A 82 -12.88 -1.08 21.29
N SER A 83 -11.72 -1.61 20.88
CA SER A 83 -11.56 -3.01 20.46
C SER A 83 -11.77 -3.98 21.63
N MET A 84 -11.18 -3.69 22.82
CA MET A 84 -11.37 -4.49 24.03
C MET A 84 -12.82 -4.50 24.49
N LEU A 85 -13.49 -3.34 24.47
CA LEU A 85 -14.89 -3.21 24.84
C LEU A 85 -15.80 -3.98 23.88
N ALA A 86 -15.53 -3.91 22.58
CA ALA A 86 -16.25 -4.70 21.59
C ALA A 86 -16.12 -6.22 21.85
N LYS A 87 -14.91 -6.69 22.17
CA LYS A 87 -14.66 -8.09 22.57
C LYS A 87 -15.40 -8.51 23.82
N SER A 88 -15.52 -7.62 24.81
CA SER A 88 -16.28 -7.89 26.03
C SER A 88 -17.78 -8.01 25.78
N LEU A 89 -18.32 -7.27 24.79
CA LEU A 89 -19.73 -7.30 24.42
C LEU A 89 -20.06 -8.44 23.43
N ASN A 90 -19.10 -8.84 22.61
CA ASN A 90 -19.21 -9.93 21.65
C ASN A 90 -17.85 -10.65 21.53
N ALA A 91 -17.71 -11.78 22.20
CA ALA A 91 -16.45 -12.53 22.20
C ALA A 91 -16.03 -13.06 20.81
N LYS A 92 -16.97 -13.16 19.87
CA LYS A 92 -16.71 -13.66 18.49
C LYS A 92 -16.31 -12.56 17.50
N ILE A 93 -16.54 -11.29 17.84
CA ILE A 93 -16.23 -10.19 16.96
C ILE A 93 -14.73 -10.13 16.65
N LYS A 94 -14.36 -9.94 15.41
CA LYS A 94 -12.98 -9.71 15.01
C LYS A 94 -12.63 -8.23 15.23
N THR A 95 -11.57 -7.96 15.99
CA THR A 95 -11.17 -6.59 16.34
C THR A 95 -9.84 -6.23 15.70
N LEU A 96 -9.82 -5.05 15.06
CA LEU A 96 -8.62 -4.50 14.44
C LEU A 96 -8.39 -3.09 15.00
N ALA A 97 -7.21 -2.82 15.54
CA ALA A 97 -6.83 -1.54 16.12
C ALA A 97 -5.63 -0.94 15.41
N ARG A 98 -5.76 0.32 14.99
CA ARG A 98 -4.64 1.12 14.53
C ARG A 98 -3.84 1.58 15.74
N VAL A 99 -2.52 1.27 15.76
CA VAL A 99 -1.60 1.70 16.81
C VAL A 99 -0.31 2.18 16.17
N ARG A 100 0.02 3.47 16.33
CA ARG A 100 1.23 4.08 15.77
C ARG A 100 2.47 3.73 16.60
N ASN A 101 2.33 3.76 17.93
CA ASN A 101 3.43 3.51 18.87
C ASN A 101 3.38 2.11 19.43
N SER A 102 3.47 1.10 18.57
CA SER A 102 3.44 -0.31 18.99
C SER A 102 4.51 -0.67 20.03
N SER A 103 5.65 0.06 20.06
CA SER A 103 6.71 -0.15 21.05
C SER A 103 6.27 0.12 22.49
N HIS A 104 5.31 1.01 22.71
CA HIS A 104 4.77 1.28 24.06
C HIS A 104 3.85 0.17 24.56
N TYR A 105 3.37 -0.67 23.67
CA TYR A 105 2.41 -1.73 23.97
C TYR A 105 3.01 -3.16 23.80
N ILE A 106 4.32 -3.25 23.54
CA ILE A 106 5.03 -4.54 23.42
C ILE A 106 4.94 -5.27 24.77
N GLY A 107 4.38 -6.48 24.76
CA GLY A 107 4.23 -7.33 25.94
C GLY A 107 2.92 -7.14 26.71
N ALA A 108 2.10 -6.16 26.37
CA ALA A 108 0.75 -6.05 26.91
C ALA A 108 -0.20 -6.96 26.13
N SER A 109 -0.80 -7.94 26.81
CA SER A 109 -1.83 -8.81 26.23
C SER A 109 -3.16 -8.07 26.23
N PHE A 110 -3.39 -7.23 25.20
CA PHE A 110 -4.71 -6.68 24.94
C PHE A 110 -5.56 -7.77 24.27
N ASN A 111 -6.79 -7.89 24.66
CA ASN A 111 -7.74 -8.76 23.97
C ASN A 111 -8.21 -8.10 22.64
N VAL A 112 -7.26 -7.89 21.72
CA VAL A 112 -7.43 -7.32 20.38
C VAL A 112 -6.82 -8.31 19.38
N ASP A 113 -7.59 -8.73 18.38
CA ASP A 113 -7.14 -9.79 17.47
C ASP A 113 -6.01 -9.32 16.54
N VAL A 114 -6.07 -8.06 16.08
CA VAL A 114 -5.10 -7.49 15.15
C VAL A 114 -4.74 -6.06 15.54
N VAL A 115 -3.46 -5.83 15.75
CA VAL A 115 -2.90 -4.49 15.89
C VAL A 115 -2.06 -4.21 14.64
N PHE A 116 -2.25 -3.06 14.00
CA PHE A 116 -1.48 -2.66 12.83
C PHE A 116 -0.93 -1.25 12.94
N ASN A 117 0.27 -1.06 12.38
CA ASN A 117 0.99 0.21 12.40
C ASN A 117 1.08 0.78 10.98
N PRO A 118 0.32 1.84 10.65
CA PRO A 118 0.35 2.46 9.32
C PRO A 118 1.70 3.10 8.96
N ASP A 119 2.41 3.61 9.96
CA ASP A 119 3.69 4.28 9.73
C ASP A 119 4.79 3.26 9.35
N GLY A 120 4.72 2.06 9.92
CA GLY A 120 5.59 0.94 9.53
C GLY A 120 5.30 0.43 8.11
N GLU A 121 4.04 0.41 7.69
CA GLU A 121 3.69 0.06 6.31
C GLU A 121 4.19 1.12 5.31
N ALA A 122 4.11 2.40 5.68
CA ALA A 122 4.65 3.49 4.87
C ALA A 122 6.18 3.43 4.79
N GLU A 123 6.86 3.17 5.91
CA GLU A 123 8.31 2.92 5.94
C GLU A 123 8.69 1.81 4.97
N ASN A 124 8.02 0.67 5.03
CA ASN A 124 8.25 -0.46 4.14
C ASN A 124 8.08 -0.09 2.67
N ALA A 125 7.04 0.70 2.34
CA ALA A 125 6.81 1.15 0.97
C ALA A 125 7.92 2.11 0.48
N VAL A 126 8.37 3.05 1.32
CA VAL A 126 9.51 3.94 1.01
C VAL A 126 10.80 3.15 0.82
N MET A 127 11.08 2.19 1.72
CA MET A 127 12.30 1.38 1.62
C MET A 127 12.32 0.55 0.34
N ARG A 128 11.20 -0.07 -0.04
CA ARG A 128 11.08 -0.77 -1.33
C ARG A 128 11.34 0.16 -2.51
N ALA A 129 10.77 1.36 -2.49
CA ALA A 129 11.02 2.35 -3.54
C ALA A 129 12.49 2.77 -3.65
N LEU A 130 13.22 2.79 -2.55
CA LEU A 130 14.67 3.04 -2.53
C LEU A 130 15.45 1.81 -3.01
N GLU A 131 15.08 0.60 -2.61
CA GLU A 131 15.76 -0.64 -2.96
C GLU A 131 15.70 -0.95 -4.47
N HIS A 132 14.59 -0.63 -5.13
CA HIS A 132 14.34 -1.00 -6.53
C HIS A 132 14.63 0.11 -7.57
N GLY A 133 15.33 1.17 -7.18
CA GLY A 133 15.86 2.18 -8.09
C GLY A 133 14.76 2.99 -8.81
N ALA A 134 14.83 3.08 -10.15
CA ALA A 134 13.91 3.89 -10.96
C ALA A 134 12.59 3.20 -11.29
N ALA A 135 12.41 1.94 -10.93
CA ALA A 135 11.09 1.32 -10.95
C ALA A 135 10.12 2.17 -10.14
N GLY A 136 8.91 2.35 -10.61
CA GLY A 136 7.86 3.09 -9.90
C GLY A 136 7.49 2.43 -8.57
N ARG A 137 6.21 2.34 -8.25
CA ARG A 137 5.75 1.60 -7.07
C ARG A 137 6.06 0.12 -7.22
N VAL A 138 6.81 -0.46 -6.27
CA VAL A 138 7.10 -1.90 -6.20
C VAL A 138 6.35 -2.52 -5.04
N ILE A 139 5.67 -3.61 -5.30
CA ILE A 139 4.89 -4.40 -4.34
C ILE A 139 5.47 -5.81 -4.33
N ASP A 140 5.94 -6.28 -3.16
CA ASP A 140 6.30 -7.69 -2.99
C ASP A 140 5.02 -8.52 -2.96
N VAL A 141 4.86 -9.40 -3.93
CA VAL A 141 3.64 -10.22 -4.04
C VAL A 141 3.86 -11.66 -3.62
N SER A 142 5.11 -12.11 -3.63
CA SER A 142 5.50 -13.45 -3.19
C SER A 142 7.02 -13.62 -3.15
N ARG A 143 7.49 -14.74 -2.61
CA ARG A 143 8.92 -15.09 -2.45
C ARG A 143 9.72 -14.84 -3.74
N GLY A 144 10.48 -13.73 -3.78
CA GLY A 144 11.34 -13.36 -4.89
C GLY A 144 10.61 -12.92 -6.16
N TYR A 145 9.31 -12.58 -6.06
CA TYR A 145 8.51 -11.94 -7.10
C TYR A 145 7.94 -10.63 -6.62
N CYS A 146 7.99 -9.63 -7.46
CA CYS A 146 7.42 -8.32 -7.21
C CYS A 146 6.59 -7.85 -8.40
N LEU A 147 5.62 -7.01 -8.10
CA LEU A 147 4.84 -6.26 -9.09
C LEU A 147 5.35 -4.83 -9.10
N THR A 148 5.78 -4.34 -10.25
CA THR A 148 6.22 -2.96 -10.43
C THR A 148 5.33 -2.22 -11.41
N GLU A 149 5.05 -0.95 -11.14
CA GLU A 149 4.36 -0.06 -12.09
C GLU A 149 5.41 0.64 -12.96
N LEU A 150 5.26 0.54 -14.27
CA LEU A 150 6.10 1.21 -15.25
C LEU A 150 5.20 2.05 -16.19
N GLU A 151 5.72 3.17 -16.66
CA GLU A 151 5.09 3.97 -17.71
C GLU A 151 5.85 3.72 -19.02
N VAL A 152 5.14 3.37 -20.08
CA VAL A 152 5.71 3.15 -21.42
C VAL A 152 6.01 4.51 -22.04
N ALA A 153 7.29 4.88 -22.13
CA ALA A 153 7.72 6.13 -22.72
C ALA A 153 7.75 6.04 -24.26
N GLU A 154 7.76 7.20 -24.94
CA GLU A 154 7.93 7.26 -26.38
C GLU A 154 9.30 6.69 -26.79
N GLY A 155 9.31 5.72 -27.69
CA GLY A 155 10.54 5.04 -28.11
C GLY A 155 11.07 4.03 -27.11
N ASP A 156 10.32 3.71 -26.04
CA ASP A 156 10.60 2.61 -25.13
C ASP A 156 10.51 1.28 -25.88
N SER A 157 11.29 0.30 -25.41
CA SER A 157 11.26 -1.04 -26.01
C SER A 157 9.93 -1.77 -25.79
N PHE A 158 9.10 -1.32 -24.84
CA PHE A 158 7.74 -1.83 -24.66
C PHE A 158 6.72 -1.22 -25.63
N ASP A 159 7.01 -0.04 -26.24
CA ASP A 159 6.09 0.62 -27.16
C ASP A 159 5.92 -0.21 -28.44
N GLY A 160 4.68 -0.58 -28.75
CA GLY A 160 4.33 -1.46 -29.87
C GLY A 160 4.50 -2.96 -29.58
N MET A 161 4.99 -3.37 -28.40
CA MET A 161 5.18 -4.79 -28.05
C MET A 161 3.87 -5.44 -27.63
N ALA A 162 3.61 -6.66 -28.11
CA ALA A 162 2.48 -7.44 -27.63
C ALA A 162 2.79 -8.08 -26.27
N VAL A 163 1.77 -8.18 -25.39
CA VAL A 163 1.93 -8.74 -24.03
C VAL A 163 2.49 -10.17 -24.07
N VAL A 164 2.13 -10.96 -25.07
CA VAL A 164 2.67 -12.31 -25.23
C VAL A 164 4.18 -12.32 -25.48
N ASP A 165 4.71 -11.30 -26.15
CA ASP A 165 6.13 -11.19 -26.45
C ASP A 165 6.93 -10.78 -25.20
N VAL A 166 6.35 -9.94 -24.33
CA VAL A 166 6.91 -9.65 -23.00
C VAL A 166 7.05 -10.92 -22.18
N ALA A 167 6.02 -11.76 -22.16
CA ALA A 167 6.01 -13.02 -21.40
C ALA A 167 6.98 -14.07 -21.96
N ARG A 168 7.33 -13.99 -23.25
CA ARG A 168 8.25 -14.94 -23.95
C ARG A 168 9.68 -14.42 -24.07
N HIS A 169 9.98 -13.25 -23.58
CA HIS A 169 11.31 -12.66 -23.70
C HIS A 169 12.37 -13.55 -23.03
N PRO A 170 13.55 -13.76 -23.65
CA PRO A 170 14.56 -14.71 -23.16
C PRO A 170 15.24 -14.24 -21.86
N ASP A 171 15.36 -12.93 -21.63
CA ASP A 171 16.18 -12.36 -20.56
C ASP A 171 15.48 -12.28 -19.21
N TRP A 172 14.15 -12.52 -19.16
CA TRP A 172 13.38 -12.49 -17.92
C TRP A 172 12.13 -13.37 -17.96
N LYS A 173 11.56 -13.62 -16.77
CA LYS A 173 10.23 -14.17 -16.61
C LYS A 173 9.32 -13.11 -16.05
N ALA A 174 8.54 -12.50 -16.92
CA ALA A 174 7.61 -11.44 -16.55
C ALA A 174 6.21 -11.67 -17.11
N LEU A 175 5.21 -11.06 -16.46
CA LEU A 175 3.82 -11.06 -16.86
C LEU A 175 3.24 -9.67 -16.69
N ILE A 176 2.53 -9.15 -17.69
CA ILE A 176 1.78 -7.90 -17.55
C ILE A 176 0.48 -8.19 -16.82
N ALA A 177 0.35 -7.65 -15.62
CA ALA A 177 -0.78 -7.88 -14.73
C ALA A 177 -1.99 -7.01 -15.10
N TYR A 178 -1.76 -5.76 -15.49
CA TYR A 178 -2.77 -4.81 -15.94
C TYR A 178 -2.16 -3.73 -16.82
N VAL A 179 -3.02 -3.07 -17.59
CA VAL A 179 -2.68 -1.87 -18.39
C VAL A 179 -3.67 -0.77 -18.07
N ASP A 180 -3.18 0.45 -17.80
CA ASP A 180 -3.97 1.67 -17.64
C ASP A 180 -3.65 2.61 -18.80
N ARG A 181 -4.60 2.76 -19.72
CA ARG A 181 -4.52 3.57 -20.94
C ARG A 181 -5.64 4.60 -20.93
N ASP A 182 -5.34 5.88 -21.04
CA ASP A 182 -6.33 6.97 -21.16
C ASP A 182 -7.46 6.85 -20.12
N GLU A 183 -7.10 6.64 -18.86
CA GLU A 183 -8.03 6.42 -17.75
C GLU A 183 -8.90 5.16 -17.87
N ARG A 184 -8.65 4.29 -18.83
CA ARG A 184 -9.29 2.99 -18.97
C ARG A 184 -8.34 1.89 -18.54
N SER A 185 -8.69 1.21 -17.46
CA SER A 185 -7.89 0.10 -16.95
C SER A 185 -8.44 -1.22 -17.47
N LEU A 186 -7.55 -2.06 -17.97
CA LEU A 186 -7.89 -3.37 -18.54
C LEU A 186 -6.95 -4.48 -18.03
N LEU A 187 -7.47 -5.67 -17.94
CA LEU A 187 -6.69 -6.89 -17.81
C LEU A 187 -6.26 -7.32 -19.20
N PRO A 188 -4.93 -7.39 -19.48
CA PRO A 188 -4.46 -7.65 -20.82
C PRO A 188 -4.63 -9.11 -21.21
N CYS A 189 -4.81 -9.37 -22.50
CA CYS A 189 -4.63 -10.69 -23.10
C CYS A 189 -3.33 -10.72 -23.93
N GLY A 190 -2.93 -11.91 -24.40
CA GLY A 190 -1.67 -12.06 -25.12
C GLY A 190 -1.55 -11.18 -26.37
N SER A 191 -2.68 -10.85 -27.04
CA SER A 191 -2.72 -9.99 -28.22
C SER A 191 -2.82 -8.49 -27.92
N THR A 192 -2.88 -8.09 -26.63
CA THR A 192 -2.87 -6.69 -26.23
C THR A 192 -1.52 -6.08 -26.60
N VAL A 193 -1.52 -5.01 -27.38
CA VAL A 193 -0.33 -4.26 -27.76
C VAL A 193 -0.17 -3.08 -26.82
N LEU A 194 1.02 -2.96 -26.21
CA LEU A 194 1.40 -1.84 -25.36
C LEU A 194 1.67 -0.60 -26.23
N ALA A 195 1.34 0.57 -25.72
CA ALA A 195 1.50 1.82 -26.43
C ALA A 195 2.10 2.89 -25.51
N HIS A 196 2.74 3.88 -26.13
CA HIS A 196 3.21 5.07 -25.43
C HIS A 196 2.11 5.68 -24.54
N GLY A 197 2.48 6.04 -23.32
CA GLY A 197 1.57 6.59 -22.30
C GLY A 197 0.82 5.54 -21.48
N ASP A 198 0.93 4.25 -21.82
CA ASP A 198 0.39 3.18 -20.98
C ASP A 198 1.12 3.13 -19.64
N ARG A 199 0.37 2.96 -18.57
CA ARG A 199 0.91 2.50 -17.27
C ARG A 199 0.65 1.02 -17.15
N ILE A 200 1.73 0.26 -17.01
CA ILE A 200 1.67 -1.19 -16.96
C ILE A 200 2.09 -1.70 -15.59
N GLY A 201 1.35 -2.68 -15.06
CA GLY A 201 1.79 -3.46 -13.91
C GLY A 201 2.55 -4.69 -14.39
N VAL A 202 3.84 -4.75 -14.10
CA VAL A 202 4.71 -5.85 -14.52
C VAL A 202 5.04 -6.72 -13.33
N LEU A 203 4.59 -7.96 -13.34
CA LEU A 203 5.03 -9.00 -12.41
C LEU A 203 6.33 -9.60 -12.93
N ALA A 204 7.37 -9.65 -12.11
CA ALA A 204 8.62 -10.29 -12.45
C ALA A 204 9.32 -10.86 -11.22
N LYS A 205 10.34 -11.72 -11.45
CA LYS A 205 11.27 -12.06 -10.39
C LYS A 205 12.10 -10.83 -10.00
N GLU A 206 12.39 -10.71 -8.72
CA GLU A 206 13.26 -9.65 -8.20
C GLU A 206 14.63 -9.66 -8.89
N SER A 207 15.17 -10.86 -9.21
CA SER A 207 16.43 -11.01 -9.97
C SER A 207 16.38 -10.43 -11.37
N ASP A 208 15.21 -10.36 -11.98
CA ASP A 208 15.02 -9.98 -13.38
C ASP A 208 14.65 -8.50 -13.53
N LEU A 209 14.34 -7.81 -12.39
CA LEU A 209 13.94 -6.40 -12.38
C LEU A 209 14.97 -5.47 -13.03
N ASP A 210 16.27 -5.68 -12.74
CA ASP A 210 17.33 -4.83 -13.31
C ASP A 210 17.37 -4.94 -14.84
N SER A 211 17.07 -6.12 -15.40
CA SER A 211 16.99 -6.33 -16.84
C SER A 211 15.77 -5.65 -17.45
N LEU A 212 14.61 -5.75 -16.78
CA LEU A 212 13.37 -5.07 -17.17
C LEU A 212 13.51 -3.54 -17.14
N VAL A 213 14.10 -3.00 -16.06
CA VAL A 213 14.35 -1.57 -15.88
C VAL A 213 15.30 -1.05 -16.97
N LYS A 214 16.33 -1.80 -17.33
CA LYS A 214 17.24 -1.45 -18.45
C LYS A 214 16.52 -1.49 -19.80
N PHE A 215 15.66 -2.47 -20.00
CA PHE A 215 14.87 -2.61 -21.23
C PHE A 215 13.89 -1.43 -21.39
N ALA A 216 13.31 -0.95 -20.30
CA ALA A 216 12.50 0.27 -20.23
C ALA A 216 13.35 1.56 -20.26
N HIS A 217 14.64 1.49 -20.58
CA HIS A 217 15.56 2.64 -20.56
C HIS A 217 15.56 3.45 -19.26
N LEU A 218 15.11 2.86 -18.16
CA LEU A 218 15.07 3.49 -16.85
C LEU A 218 16.43 3.35 -16.12
N PRO A 219 16.82 4.32 -15.28
CA PRO A 219 18.08 4.25 -14.54
C PRO A 219 18.08 3.07 -13.54
N THR A 220 19.15 2.29 -13.58
CA THR A 220 19.32 1.13 -12.70
C THR A 220 19.74 1.50 -11.29
N LYS A 221 19.62 0.54 -10.35
CA LYS A 221 19.93 0.65 -8.92
C LYS A 221 21.28 1.31 -8.67
N LYS A 222 21.28 2.42 -7.91
CA LYS A 222 22.50 3.07 -7.40
C LYS A 222 22.67 2.76 -5.92
N LYS A 223 23.93 2.62 -5.48
CA LYS A 223 24.23 2.67 -4.04
C LYS A 223 24.05 4.11 -3.57
N TYR A 224 23.18 4.34 -2.64
CA TYR A 224 22.98 5.64 -2.03
C TYR A 224 24.17 5.98 -1.10
N ARG A 225 24.83 7.11 -1.35
CA ARG A 225 25.89 7.67 -0.49
C ARG A 225 25.31 8.68 0.48
N HIS A 226 24.39 9.51 0.00
CA HIS A 226 23.69 10.52 0.77
C HIS A 226 22.19 10.46 0.51
N VAL A 227 21.40 10.26 1.56
CA VAL A 227 19.94 10.32 1.51
C VAL A 227 19.46 11.43 2.42
N VAL A 228 18.61 12.30 1.86
CA VAL A 228 17.97 13.39 2.59
C VAL A 228 16.52 13.00 2.88
N ILE A 229 16.08 13.23 4.11
CA ILE A 229 14.71 12.99 4.55
C ILE A 229 14.14 14.32 5.01
N PHE A 230 13.06 14.74 4.40
CA PHE A 230 12.30 15.92 4.80
C PHE A 230 11.15 15.52 5.71
N GLY A 231 11.17 16.00 6.95
CA GLY A 231 10.22 15.69 8.01
C GLY A 231 10.78 14.73 9.07
N ALA A 232 10.93 15.24 10.30
CA ALA A 232 11.33 14.47 11.49
C ALA A 232 10.12 13.87 12.22
N ASP A 233 9.03 13.63 11.50
CA ASP A 233 7.86 12.92 11.97
C ASP A 233 8.17 11.41 12.17
N HIS A 234 7.18 10.65 12.63
CA HIS A 234 7.39 9.25 12.95
C HIS A 234 7.91 8.43 11.76
N VAL A 235 7.30 8.58 10.59
CA VAL A 235 7.73 7.87 9.35
C VAL A 235 9.14 8.29 8.93
N GLY A 236 9.43 9.59 8.92
CA GLY A 236 10.77 10.10 8.57
C GLY A 236 11.86 9.53 9.49
N LYS A 237 11.60 9.44 10.80
CA LYS A 237 12.52 8.83 11.76
C LYS A 237 12.70 7.32 11.52
N LEU A 238 11.64 6.58 11.22
CA LEU A 238 11.72 5.15 10.91
C LEU A 238 12.57 4.90 9.66
N VAL A 239 12.31 5.65 8.59
CA VAL A 239 13.09 5.59 7.34
C VAL A 239 14.57 5.94 7.60
N ALA A 240 14.85 7.04 8.34
CA ALA A 240 16.21 7.45 8.66
C ALA A 240 17.00 6.37 9.41
N ALA A 241 16.36 5.77 10.42
CA ALA A 241 16.97 4.71 11.23
C ALA A 241 17.27 3.45 10.40
N ARG A 242 16.38 3.09 9.47
CA ARG A 242 16.56 1.92 8.63
C ARG A 242 17.60 2.14 7.53
N MET A 243 17.58 3.30 6.86
CA MET A 243 18.56 3.67 5.84
C MET A 243 19.97 3.67 6.39
N HIS A 244 20.18 4.26 7.56
CA HIS A 244 21.50 4.26 8.18
C HIS A 244 22.03 2.84 8.45
N ARG A 245 21.17 1.92 8.87
CA ARG A 245 21.58 0.53 9.16
C ARG A 245 21.88 -0.31 7.90
N MET A 246 21.20 -0.02 6.80
CA MET A 246 21.20 -0.94 5.66
C MET A 246 22.08 -0.49 4.48
N PHE A 247 22.12 0.81 4.15
CA PHE A 247 22.57 1.21 2.81
C PHE A 247 23.40 2.46 2.70
N CYS A 248 23.47 3.33 3.71
CA CYS A 248 23.90 4.69 3.48
C CYS A 248 24.97 5.18 4.44
N ASN A 249 25.98 5.86 3.89
CA ASN A 249 27.06 6.46 4.68
C ASN A 249 26.61 7.77 5.34
N ARG A 250 25.76 8.56 4.68
CA ARG A 250 25.23 9.82 5.18
C ARG A 250 23.71 9.86 5.05
N VAL A 251 23.01 10.01 6.18
CA VAL A 251 21.59 10.26 6.24
C VAL A 251 21.37 11.59 6.93
N SER A 252 20.70 12.52 6.28
CA SER A 252 20.32 13.82 6.81
C SER A 252 18.81 13.90 6.93
N ILE A 253 18.31 14.31 8.10
CA ILE A 253 16.88 14.57 8.32
C ILE A 253 16.70 16.07 8.57
N VAL A 254 15.78 16.70 7.86
CA VAL A 254 15.52 18.14 7.90
C VAL A 254 14.09 18.39 8.33
N ASP A 255 13.89 19.26 9.32
CA ASP A 255 12.55 19.69 9.74
C ASP A 255 12.59 21.15 10.19
N TRP A 256 11.51 21.88 9.95
CA TRP A 256 11.34 23.27 10.42
C TRP A 256 10.86 23.37 11.86
N ASP A 257 10.50 22.25 12.51
CA ASP A 257 10.08 22.20 13.91
C ASP A 257 11.26 21.84 14.81
N GLY A 258 11.71 22.80 15.58
CA GLY A 258 12.83 22.61 16.51
C GLY A 258 12.57 21.57 17.62
N ALA A 259 11.30 21.34 18.00
CA ALA A 259 10.96 20.30 18.97
C ALA A 259 11.12 18.91 18.36
N ARG A 260 10.66 18.71 17.12
CA ARG A 260 10.85 17.47 16.37
C ARG A 260 12.33 17.18 16.11
N CYS A 261 13.10 18.20 15.73
CA CYS A 261 14.55 18.05 15.56
C CYS A 261 15.25 17.61 16.85
N ARG A 262 14.90 18.20 18.01
CA ARG A 262 15.45 17.78 19.31
C ARG A 262 15.11 16.33 19.62
N GLN A 263 13.86 15.93 19.40
CA GLN A 263 13.41 14.56 19.62
C GLN A 263 14.14 13.60 18.67
N ALA A 264 14.26 13.94 17.39
CA ALA A 264 14.96 13.12 16.41
C ALA A 264 16.45 12.92 16.77
N LYS A 265 17.12 13.95 17.32
CA LYS A 265 18.50 13.83 17.83
C LYS A 265 18.64 12.85 19.00
N GLN A 266 17.59 12.72 19.82
CA GLN A 266 17.60 11.77 20.94
C GLN A 266 17.32 10.33 20.44
N ASP A 267 16.39 10.19 19.47
CA ASP A 267 15.94 8.89 18.99
C ASP A 267 16.93 8.25 17.99
N LEU A 268 17.63 9.08 17.20
CA LEU A 268 18.45 8.63 16.08
C LEU A 268 19.95 8.78 16.38
N ARG A 269 20.68 7.67 16.28
CA ARG A 269 22.14 7.68 16.34
C ARG A 269 22.71 7.70 14.92
N ASN A 270 23.78 8.50 14.71
CA ASN A 270 24.51 8.58 13.44
C ASN A 270 23.66 9.10 12.24
N VAL A 271 22.59 9.84 12.51
CA VAL A 271 21.82 10.58 11.52
C VAL A 271 22.05 12.06 11.77
N GLN A 272 22.35 12.80 10.72
CA GLN A 272 22.49 14.24 10.80
C GLN A 272 21.09 14.88 10.89
N VAL A 273 20.82 15.62 11.97
CA VAL A 273 19.53 16.31 12.14
C VAL A 273 19.75 17.80 11.95
N LEU A 274 19.08 18.35 10.95
CA LEU A 274 19.12 19.74 10.54
C LEU A 274 17.81 20.43 10.88
N TYR A 275 17.90 21.60 11.49
CA TYR A 275 16.76 22.47 11.74
C TYR A 275 16.75 23.55 10.67
N GLY A 276 15.69 23.63 9.88
CA GLY A 276 15.53 24.62 8.85
C GLY A 276 14.39 24.31 7.86
N ASP A 277 14.19 25.24 6.93
CA ASP A 277 13.25 25.05 5.84
C ASP A 277 13.93 24.39 4.64
N MET A 278 13.33 23.33 4.11
CA MET A 278 13.82 22.62 2.93
C MET A 278 13.76 23.46 1.64
N MET A 279 13.11 24.65 1.69
CA MET A 279 13.07 25.62 0.59
C MET A 279 14.12 26.73 0.74
N ASP A 280 14.93 26.69 1.78
CA ASP A 280 16.00 27.66 2.02
C ASP A 280 17.24 27.28 1.20
N GLU A 281 17.57 28.12 0.21
CA GLU A 281 18.70 27.91 -0.70
C GLU A 281 20.05 27.92 0.02
N GLU A 282 20.20 28.69 1.10
CA GLU A 282 21.43 28.73 1.90
C GLU A 282 21.65 27.40 2.60
N LEU A 283 20.62 26.87 3.27
CA LEU A 283 20.65 25.56 3.91
C LEU A 283 20.96 24.43 2.90
N ILE A 284 20.31 24.47 1.73
CA ILE A 284 20.49 23.46 0.67
C ILE A 284 21.96 23.47 0.22
N ARG A 285 22.53 24.64 -0.04
CA ARG A 285 23.91 24.78 -0.51
C ARG A 285 24.94 24.43 0.55
N GLU A 286 24.76 24.90 1.79
CA GLU A 286 25.71 24.64 2.87
C GLU A 286 25.80 23.16 3.23
N GLU A 287 24.65 22.48 3.25
CA GLU A 287 24.55 21.07 3.61
C GLU A 287 24.59 20.12 2.40
N ARG A 288 24.70 20.69 1.16
CA ARG A 288 24.74 19.96 -0.12
C ARG A 288 23.55 18.99 -0.27
N LEU A 289 22.35 19.48 0.00
CA LEU A 289 21.14 18.67 -0.03
C LEU A 289 20.70 18.39 -1.48
N ASP A 290 21.06 19.25 -2.42
CA ASP A 290 20.87 19.10 -3.87
C ASP A 290 21.79 18.04 -4.51
N GLU A 291 22.93 17.74 -3.86
CA GLU A 291 23.84 16.66 -4.29
C GLU A 291 23.44 15.28 -3.76
N ALA A 292 22.31 15.18 -3.06
CA ALA A 292 21.84 13.90 -2.52
C ALA A 292 21.48 12.91 -3.63
N ASP A 293 21.78 11.64 -3.41
CA ASP A 293 21.36 10.54 -4.32
C ASP A 293 19.86 10.30 -4.27
N ALA A 294 19.24 10.56 -3.12
CA ALA A 294 17.78 10.45 -2.95
C ALA A 294 17.23 11.43 -1.90
N LEU A 295 15.99 11.87 -2.15
CA LEU A 295 15.15 12.59 -1.20
C LEU A 295 13.92 11.76 -0.85
N VAL A 296 13.59 11.71 0.43
CA VAL A 296 12.31 11.18 0.93
C VAL A 296 11.56 12.30 1.64
N ALA A 297 10.52 12.82 1.02
CA ALA A 297 9.63 13.81 1.63
C ALA A 297 8.56 13.09 2.47
N ALA A 298 8.77 13.06 3.80
CA ALA A 298 8.01 12.27 4.75
C ALA A 298 7.46 13.09 5.93
N SER A 299 7.17 14.37 5.71
CA SER A 299 6.52 15.20 6.73
C SER A 299 5.02 14.89 6.82
N GLY A 300 4.39 15.28 7.95
CA GLY A 300 2.93 15.17 8.13
C GLY A 300 2.11 16.12 7.24
N ASN A 301 2.76 17.06 6.53
CA ASN A 301 2.13 17.93 5.55
C ASN A 301 2.37 17.38 4.13
N TYR A 302 1.39 16.64 3.62
CA TYR A 302 1.50 15.95 2.33
C TYR A 302 1.62 16.90 1.13
N ASP A 303 0.97 18.06 1.18
CA ASP A 303 1.06 19.07 0.10
C ASP A 303 2.48 19.65 0.04
N ARG A 304 3.06 19.94 1.20
CA ARG A 304 4.44 20.39 1.29
C ARG A 304 5.44 19.33 0.86
N ASN A 305 5.16 18.04 1.11
CA ASN A 305 5.98 16.95 0.62
C ASN A 305 6.08 16.98 -0.92
N LEU A 306 4.96 17.21 -1.63
CA LEU A 306 4.95 17.30 -3.09
C LEU A 306 5.77 18.50 -3.59
N ILE A 307 5.62 19.67 -2.93
CA ILE A 307 6.34 20.89 -3.30
C ILE A 307 7.84 20.70 -3.10
N VAL A 308 8.27 20.27 -1.92
CA VAL A 308 9.69 20.03 -1.60
C VAL A 308 10.29 18.98 -2.52
N ALA A 309 9.57 17.88 -2.75
CA ALA A 309 10.01 16.80 -3.62
C ALA A 309 10.24 17.29 -5.06
N SER A 310 9.30 18.03 -5.61
CA SER A 310 9.41 18.61 -6.96
C SER A 310 10.55 19.62 -7.05
N TYR A 311 10.71 20.46 -6.04
CA TYR A 311 11.78 21.46 -6.00
C TYR A 311 13.16 20.79 -5.98
N LEU A 312 13.41 19.85 -5.08
CA LEU A 312 14.71 19.14 -5.04
C LEU A 312 14.96 18.31 -6.31
N LYS A 313 13.90 17.78 -6.94
CA LYS A 313 14.01 17.12 -8.24
C LYS A 313 14.50 18.09 -9.31
N SER A 314 13.99 19.32 -9.33
CA SER A 314 14.43 20.36 -10.28
C SER A 314 15.88 20.82 -10.06
N LEU A 315 16.40 20.68 -8.83
CA LEU A 315 17.81 20.95 -8.50
C LEU A 315 18.75 19.80 -8.88
N GLY A 316 18.22 18.64 -9.29
CA GLY A 316 19.05 17.54 -9.81
C GLY A 316 19.11 16.31 -8.93
N VAL A 317 18.37 16.23 -7.80
CA VAL A 317 18.29 15.02 -6.99
C VAL A 317 17.77 13.85 -7.83
N ALA A 318 18.56 12.79 -7.90
CA ALA A 318 18.34 11.71 -8.86
C ALA A 318 17.05 10.92 -8.58
N LYS A 319 16.78 10.60 -7.30
CA LYS A 319 15.59 9.84 -6.86
C LYS A 319 14.79 10.63 -5.84
N VAL A 320 13.51 10.82 -6.09
CA VAL A 320 12.63 11.58 -5.19
C VAL A 320 11.38 10.79 -4.85
N ILE A 321 11.12 10.61 -3.57
CA ILE A 321 9.97 9.89 -3.02
C ILE A 321 9.17 10.85 -2.16
N ALA A 322 7.85 10.88 -2.33
CA ALA A 322 6.98 11.72 -1.51
C ALA A 322 5.85 10.91 -0.87
N LEU A 323 5.64 11.08 0.43
CA LEU A 323 4.41 10.64 1.07
C LEU A 323 3.27 11.56 0.65
N THR A 324 2.17 10.97 0.22
CA THR A 324 0.97 11.67 -0.22
C THR A 324 -0.24 11.26 0.61
N SER A 325 -1.27 12.09 0.61
CA SER A 325 -2.48 11.78 1.37
C SER A 325 -3.27 10.62 0.76
N SER A 326 -3.29 10.49 -0.56
CA SER A 326 -4.02 9.41 -1.25
C SER A 326 -3.43 9.14 -2.64
N SER A 327 -3.79 8.00 -3.23
CA SER A 327 -3.38 7.61 -4.59
C SER A 327 -3.87 8.54 -5.71
N LYS A 328 -4.87 9.39 -5.44
CA LYS A 328 -5.32 10.43 -6.37
C LYS A 328 -4.22 11.43 -6.73
N PHE A 329 -3.23 11.59 -5.85
CA PHE A 329 -2.07 12.46 -6.08
C PHE A 329 -0.94 11.80 -6.88
N ASN A 330 -1.04 10.52 -7.24
CA ASN A 330 0.03 9.84 -7.99
C ASN A 330 0.26 10.49 -9.35
N ASP A 331 -0.81 10.88 -10.06
CA ASP A 331 -0.70 11.53 -11.36
C ASP A 331 -0.11 12.94 -11.24
N VAL A 332 -0.50 13.67 -10.20
CA VAL A 332 0.07 14.99 -9.90
C VAL A 332 1.55 14.86 -9.57
N ALA A 333 1.92 13.91 -8.73
CA ALA A 333 3.30 13.64 -8.36
C ALA A 333 4.16 13.28 -9.59
N SER A 334 3.67 12.42 -10.49
CA SER A 334 4.35 12.07 -11.73
C SER A 334 4.58 13.31 -12.63
N ARG A 335 3.55 14.15 -12.81
CA ARG A 335 3.68 15.41 -13.58
C ARG A 335 4.65 16.41 -12.95
N LEU A 336 4.82 16.36 -11.64
CA LEU A 336 5.80 17.16 -10.90
C LEU A 336 7.22 16.56 -10.93
N GLY A 337 7.43 15.47 -11.66
CA GLY A 337 8.72 14.78 -11.77
C GLY A 337 9.09 13.93 -10.57
N ILE A 338 8.16 13.66 -9.64
CA ILE A 338 8.39 12.82 -8.47
C ILE A 338 8.41 11.35 -8.91
N ASP A 339 9.48 10.64 -8.60
CA ASP A 339 9.68 9.26 -9.07
C ASP A 339 8.73 8.26 -8.40
N VAL A 340 8.44 8.44 -7.11
CA VAL A 340 7.51 7.56 -6.38
C VAL A 340 6.65 8.36 -5.40
N ALA A 341 5.34 8.21 -5.52
CA ALA A 341 4.36 8.69 -4.54
C ALA A 341 3.90 7.52 -3.66
N VAL A 342 3.98 7.68 -2.35
CA VAL A 342 3.54 6.68 -1.36
C VAL A 342 2.27 7.18 -0.68
N PRO A 343 1.08 6.64 -1.04
CA PRO A 343 -0.19 7.10 -0.47
C PRO A 343 -0.42 6.50 0.92
N MET A 344 -0.29 7.33 1.95
CA MET A 344 -0.43 6.92 3.35
C MET A 344 -1.77 6.25 3.68
N ARG A 345 -2.86 6.68 3.03
CA ARG A 345 -4.22 6.22 3.33
C ARG A 345 -4.54 4.89 2.69
N GLY A 346 -4.03 4.64 1.48
CA GLY A 346 -4.23 3.38 0.76
C GLY A 346 -3.61 2.21 1.50
N THR A 347 -2.40 2.38 2.02
CA THR A 347 -1.70 1.32 2.76
C THR A 347 -2.44 0.84 4.00
N VAL A 348 -3.15 1.75 4.71
CA VAL A 348 -3.97 1.38 5.88
C VAL A 348 -5.22 0.60 5.48
N VAL A 349 -5.92 1.06 4.43
CA VAL A 349 -7.12 0.38 3.94
C VAL A 349 -6.78 -1.02 3.43
N ASP A 350 -5.72 -1.15 2.63
CA ASP A 350 -5.22 -2.45 2.14
C ASP A 350 -4.87 -3.40 3.30
N ALA A 351 -4.17 -2.89 4.33
CA ALA A 351 -3.84 -3.65 5.51
C ALA A 351 -5.05 -4.12 6.32
N VAL A 352 -6.11 -3.32 6.38
CA VAL A 352 -7.36 -3.68 7.05
C VAL A 352 -8.15 -4.68 6.22
N LEU A 353 -8.30 -4.44 4.91
CA LEU A 353 -9.05 -5.32 4.01
C LEU A 353 -8.46 -6.73 3.97
N SER A 354 -7.13 -6.86 3.88
CA SER A 354 -6.48 -8.18 3.91
C SER A 354 -6.83 -8.97 5.17
N ARG A 355 -6.99 -8.28 6.28
CA ARG A 355 -7.31 -8.90 7.57
C ARG A 355 -8.81 -9.15 7.77
N LEU A 356 -9.68 -8.33 7.17
CA LEU A 356 -11.15 -8.50 7.26
C LEU A 356 -11.66 -9.64 6.37
N ARG A 357 -11.12 -9.80 5.17
CA ARG A 357 -11.60 -10.75 4.15
C ARG A 357 -11.38 -12.24 4.47
N GLY A 358 -10.96 -12.57 5.69
CA GLY A 358 -10.88 -13.94 6.19
C GLY A 358 -9.46 -14.50 6.30
N GLN A 359 -9.35 -15.72 6.87
CA GLN A 359 -8.05 -16.36 7.13
C GLN A 359 -7.33 -16.81 5.84
N ASN A 360 -8.08 -17.01 4.76
CA ASN A 360 -7.53 -17.47 3.48
C ASN A 360 -7.04 -16.30 2.60
N VAL A 361 -7.36 -15.04 2.92
CA VAL A 361 -6.81 -13.85 2.24
C VAL A 361 -5.59 -13.38 3.03
N LEU A 362 -4.42 -13.53 2.42
CA LEU A 362 -3.14 -13.23 3.08
C LEU A 362 -2.76 -11.76 2.92
N GLU A 363 -2.88 -11.22 1.70
CA GLU A 363 -2.47 -9.87 1.35
C GLU A 363 -3.42 -9.27 0.32
N VAL A 364 -3.61 -7.95 0.40
CA VAL A 364 -4.38 -7.15 -0.56
C VAL A 364 -3.59 -5.89 -0.86
N HIS A 365 -3.41 -5.57 -2.14
CA HIS A 365 -2.77 -4.35 -2.59
C HIS A 365 -3.63 -3.70 -3.66
N THR A 366 -4.13 -2.51 -3.38
CA THR A 366 -4.88 -1.72 -4.35
C THR A 366 -3.92 -1.07 -5.33
N VAL A 367 -4.15 -1.28 -6.63
CA VAL A 367 -3.31 -0.80 -7.73
C VAL A 367 -4.13 -0.06 -8.78
N CYS A 368 -3.45 0.53 -9.76
CA CYS A 368 -4.12 1.11 -10.92
C CYS A 368 -5.25 2.08 -10.55
N ARG A 369 -4.94 3.17 -9.82
CA ARG A 369 -5.92 4.20 -9.39
C ARG A 369 -7.11 3.62 -8.62
N GLN A 370 -6.92 2.57 -7.83
CA GLN A 370 -7.95 1.87 -7.05
C GLN A 370 -8.97 1.08 -7.92
N ARG A 371 -8.65 0.77 -9.16
CA ARG A 371 -9.54 0.00 -10.05
C ARG A 371 -9.32 -1.49 -9.96
N PHE A 372 -8.07 -1.89 -9.64
CA PHE A 372 -7.70 -3.28 -9.45
C PHE A 372 -7.13 -3.52 -8.07
N GLU A 373 -7.25 -4.76 -7.64
CA GLU A 373 -6.59 -5.30 -6.47
C GLU A 373 -5.71 -6.47 -6.87
N VAL A 374 -4.51 -6.50 -6.32
CA VAL A 374 -3.65 -7.67 -6.32
C VAL A 374 -3.87 -8.37 -5.00
N VAL A 375 -4.39 -9.58 -5.05
CA VAL A 375 -4.77 -10.33 -3.87
C VAL A 375 -4.00 -11.63 -3.81
N LYS A 376 -3.40 -11.90 -2.66
CA LYS A 376 -2.80 -13.20 -2.33
C LYS A 376 -3.74 -13.96 -1.43
N CYS A 377 -4.12 -15.17 -1.82
CA CYS A 377 -5.03 -15.99 -1.05
C CYS A 377 -4.68 -17.48 -1.14
N VAL A 378 -5.22 -18.27 -0.20
CA VAL A 378 -5.06 -19.73 -0.17
C VAL A 378 -6.28 -20.38 -0.81
N VAL A 379 -6.05 -21.32 -1.72
CA VAL A 379 -7.09 -22.13 -2.34
C VAL A 379 -7.70 -23.05 -1.30
N SER A 380 -8.98 -22.86 -1.00
CA SER A 380 -9.71 -23.68 -0.04
C SER A 380 -10.03 -25.07 -0.60
N GLU A 381 -10.16 -26.07 0.28
CA GLU A 381 -10.69 -27.40 -0.11
C GLU A 381 -12.10 -27.32 -0.71
N LYS A 382 -12.87 -26.30 -0.34
CA LYS A 382 -14.22 -26.05 -0.86
C LYS A 382 -14.22 -25.21 -2.14
N SER A 383 -13.05 -24.82 -2.65
CA SER A 383 -12.95 -24.04 -3.87
C SER A 383 -13.38 -24.85 -5.09
N PRO A 384 -14.25 -24.33 -5.95
CA PRO A 384 -14.60 -24.97 -7.22
C PRO A 384 -13.42 -25.03 -8.19
N PHE A 385 -12.31 -24.39 -7.87
CA PHE A 385 -11.08 -24.35 -8.68
C PHE A 385 -10.03 -25.37 -8.21
N ALA A 386 -10.18 -25.95 -7.02
CA ALA A 386 -9.28 -26.99 -6.52
C ALA A 386 -9.36 -28.24 -7.42
N GLY A 387 -8.20 -28.77 -7.83
CA GLY A 387 -8.07 -29.90 -8.73
C GLY A 387 -8.26 -29.60 -10.22
N LYS A 388 -8.47 -28.31 -10.60
CA LYS A 388 -8.65 -27.93 -12.01
C LYS A 388 -7.41 -27.26 -12.60
N ALA A 389 -7.19 -27.44 -13.88
CA ALA A 389 -6.17 -26.74 -14.63
C ALA A 389 -6.59 -25.27 -14.87
N VAL A 390 -5.61 -24.35 -14.89
CA VAL A 390 -5.85 -22.91 -15.06
C VAL A 390 -6.66 -22.62 -16.33
N GLN A 391 -6.43 -23.32 -17.43
CA GLN A 391 -7.20 -23.17 -18.67
C GLN A 391 -8.69 -23.55 -18.54
N GLU A 392 -9.05 -24.37 -17.54
CA GLU A 392 -10.42 -24.80 -17.28
C GLU A 392 -11.18 -23.78 -16.43
N ILE A 393 -10.44 -22.95 -15.70
CA ILE A 393 -10.98 -21.92 -14.82
C ILE A 393 -10.76 -20.50 -15.39
N ALA A 394 -10.22 -20.41 -16.62
CA ALA A 394 -9.89 -19.16 -17.28
C ALA A 394 -11.05 -18.17 -17.23
N SER A 395 -10.75 -16.96 -16.84
CA SER A 395 -11.73 -15.90 -16.65
C SER A 395 -12.19 -15.27 -17.98
N SER A 396 -13.38 -14.73 -17.97
CA SER A 396 -13.92 -13.88 -19.03
C SER A 396 -13.32 -12.45 -19.04
N GLY A 397 -12.08 -12.27 -18.55
CA GLY A 397 -11.44 -10.94 -18.43
C GLY A 397 -11.74 -10.19 -17.13
N GLU A 398 -12.28 -10.87 -16.12
CA GLU A 398 -12.61 -10.27 -14.82
C GLU A 398 -11.44 -10.33 -13.82
N TRP A 399 -10.56 -11.30 -13.98
CA TRP A 399 -9.36 -11.50 -13.16
C TRP A 399 -8.25 -12.20 -13.96
N LEU A 400 -7.02 -12.12 -13.46
CA LEU A 400 -5.86 -12.80 -14.03
C LEU A 400 -5.03 -13.42 -12.88
N LEU A 401 -4.68 -14.71 -13.02
CA LEU A 401 -3.82 -15.41 -12.08
C LEU A 401 -2.35 -15.08 -12.39
N LEU A 402 -1.67 -14.51 -11.41
CA LEU A 402 -0.30 -14.02 -11.53
C LEU A 402 0.73 -15.05 -11.08
N LEU A 403 0.52 -15.65 -9.88
CA LEU A 403 1.44 -16.60 -9.27
C LEU A 403 0.71 -17.74 -8.59
N ARG A 404 1.36 -18.89 -8.58
CA ARG A 404 1.01 -20.04 -7.74
C ARG A 404 2.21 -20.40 -6.86
N GLU A 405 1.95 -20.60 -5.57
CA GLU A 405 2.90 -21.14 -4.60
C GLU A 405 2.39 -22.49 -4.09
N SER A 406 3.14 -23.52 -4.32
CA SER A 406 2.88 -24.86 -3.77
C SER A 406 4.11 -25.33 -2.99
N GLY A 407 4.00 -25.38 -1.68
CA GLY A 407 5.12 -25.69 -0.79
C GLY A 407 6.26 -24.68 -0.89
N LYS A 408 7.40 -25.10 -1.49
CA LYS A 408 8.58 -24.22 -1.70
C LYS A 408 8.66 -23.68 -3.12
N LYS A 409 7.81 -24.12 -4.04
CA LYS A 409 7.85 -23.75 -5.45
C LYS A 409 6.92 -22.56 -5.69
N THR A 410 7.46 -21.51 -6.29
CA THR A 410 6.69 -20.34 -6.77
C THR A 410 6.87 -20.25 -8.28
N GLU A 411 5.76 -20.14 -9.03
CA GLU A 411 5.79 -20.10 -10.49
C GLU A 411 4.68 -19.18 -11.04
N ILE A 412 4.94 -18.61 -12.22
CA ILE A 412 3.89 -18.02 -13.07
C ILE A 412 3.14 -19.22 -13.69
N PRO A 413 1.83 -19.36 -13.41
CA PRO A 413 1.08 -20.52 -13.87
C PRO A 413 0.87 -20.52 -15.38
N HIS A 414 0.84 -21.71 -15.97
CA HIS A 414 0.49 -21.94 -17.36
C HIS A 414 -0.93 -22.55 -17.44
N GLY A 415 -1.51 -22.58 -18.63
CA GLY A 415 -2.85 -23.15 -18.82
C GLY A 415 -3.00 -24.60 -18.29
N SER A 416 -1.95 -25.41 -18.34
CA SER A 416 -1.91 -26.78 -17.83
C SER A 416 -1.59 -26.89 -16.33
N THR A 417 -1.29 -25.80 -15.64
CA THR A 417 -1.03 -25.81 -14.20
C THR A 417 -2.29 -26.14 -13.43
N VAL A 418 -2.27 -27.18 -12.61
CA VAL A 418 -3.41 -27.58 -11.78
C VAL A 418 -3.29 -26.87 -10.42
N LEU A 419 -4.37 -26.23 -9.97
CA LEU A 419 -4.48 -25.64 -8.65
C LEU A 419 -4.89 -26.69 -7.63
N GLU A 420 -4.14 -26.79 -6.54
CA GLU A 420 -4.47 -27.73 -5.46
C GLU A 420 -4.96 -26.99 -4.21
N SER A 421 -5.77 -27.67 -3.41
CA SER A 421 -6.13 -27.16 -2.08
C SER A 421 -4.89 -26.92 -1.25
N GLY A 422 -4.83 -25.76 -0.58
CA GLY A 422 -3.66 -25.33 0.19
C GLY A 422 -2.60 -24.57 -0.61
N ASP A 423 -2.70 -24.52 -1.94
CA ASP A 423 -1.86 -23.63 -2.73
C ASP A 423 -2.14 -22.16 -2.39
N SER A 424 -1.09 -21.36 -2.29
CA SER A 424 -1.25 -19.90 -2.25
C SER A 424 -1.21 -19.36 -3.67
N VAL A 425 -2.19 -18.55 -4.02
CA VAL A 425 -2.30 -17.92 -5.34
C VAL A 425 -2.30 -16.41 -5.21
N THR A 426 -1.65 -15.74 -6.17
CA THR A 426 -1.75 -14.29 -6.33
C THR A 426 -2.49 -13.99 -7.61
N LEU A 427 -3.51 -13.16 -7.52
CA LEU A 427 -4.34 -12.77 -8.66
C LEU A 427 -4.53 -11.26 -8.69
N VAL A 428 -4.77 -10.71 -9.88
CA VAL A 428 -5.27 -9.36 -10.07
C VAL A 428 -6.73 -9.42 -10.50
N MET A 429 -7.58 -8.60 -9.88
CA MET A 429 -9.00 -8.56 -10.12
C MET A 429 -9.56 -7.15 -9.98
N ARG A 430 -10.78 -6.89 -10.45
CA ARG A 430 -11.44 -5.62 -10.19
C ARG A 430 -11.78 -5.48 -8.71
N SER A 431 -11.57 -4.29 -8.15
CA SER A 431 -11.72 -4.01 -6.71
C SER A 431 -13.11 -4.28 -6.13
N THR A 432 -14.14 -4.44 -6.96
CA THR A 432 -15.53 -4.64 -6.54
C THR A 432 -16.02 -6.09 -6.60
N ASP A 433 -15.20 -7.04 -7.07
CA ASP A 433 -15.68 -8.42 -7.31
C ASP A 433 -15.23 -9.43 -6.23
N LYS A 434 -15.95 -9.42 -5.11
CA LYS A 434 -15.75 -10.41 -4.02
C LYS A 434 -16.05 -11.86 -4.41
N ARG A 435 -16.91 -12.11 -5.40
CA ARG A 435 -17.31 -13.46 -5.80
C ARG A 435 -16.12 -14.28 -6.28
N ILE A 436 -15.15 -13.60 -6.90
CA ILE A 436 -13.90 -14.23 -7.34
C ILE A 436 -13.12 -14.74 -6.13
N LEU A 437 -12.95 -13.93 -5.08
CA LEU A 437 -12.27 -14.35 -3.85
C LEU A 437 -12.99 -15.48 -3.14
N GLU A 438 -14.32 -15.42 -3.06
CA GLU A 438 -15.13 -16.52 -2.49
C GLU A 438 -14.94 -17.82 -3.27
N SER A 439 -14.74 -17.74 -4.59
CA SER A 439 -14.47 -18.92 -5.43
C SER A 439 -13.11 -19.54 -5.13
N PHE A 440 -12.08 -18.76 -4.80
CA PHE A 440 -10.76 -19.28 -4.39
C PHE A 440 -10.74 -19.69 -2.93
N CYS A 441 -11.22 -18.83 -2.05
CA CYS A 441 -11.10 -18.99 -0.60
C CYS A 441 -12.18 -19.91 0.00
N GLY A 442 -13.25 -20.23 -0.75
CA GLY A 442 -14.48 -20.78 -0.18
C GLY A 442 -15.31 -19.69 0.50
N LYS A 443 -16.62 -19.87 0.57
CA LYS A 443 -17.48 -18.96 1.35
C LYS A 443 -17.06 -18.99 2.79
N ALA A 444 -16.86 -17.81 3.38
CA ALA A 444 -16.55 -17.64 4.79
C ALA A 444 -17.66 -18.16 5.70
#